data_9001e8b611e41f8d556b51a935e494e5
#
_entry.id   9001e8b611e41f8d556b51a935e494e5
#
_cell.length_a   1.000
_cell.length_b   1.000
_cell.length_c   1.000
_cell.angle_alpha   90.00
_cell.angle_beta   90.00
_cell.angle_gamma   90.00
#
_symmetry.space_group_name_H-M   'P 1'
#
loop_
_entity.id
_entity.type
_entity.pdbx_description
1 polymer ?
#
loop_
_entity_poly.entity_id
_entity_poly.type
_entity_poly.pdbx_seq_one_letter_code
_entity_poly.pdbx_strand_id
1 'polypeptide(L)'
;MYNILVCDDEKEIVDAVEIYLMQEGYHVFKAYDGKQALQIMKEETIHLLILDLMMPGMDGIHATLKIREESSIPIIILSAKSQDSDKILGLNIGADDYVTKPFNPLELVARVKSQLRRYTTLGTIQEAKEEEHVYH
;
A
#
# COMPACT_ATOMS: atom_id res chain seq x y z
N MET A 1 4.79 13.11 8.95
CA MET A 1 3.51 12.66 8.36
C MET A 1 3.76 11.63 7.28
N TYR A 2 2.99 10.56 7.27
CA TYR A 2 3.15 9.53 6.26
C TYR A 2 2.31 9.84 5.03
N ASN A 3 2.84 9.49 3.86
CA ASN A 3 2.16 9.63 2.59
C ASN A 3 1.66 8.25 2.16
N ILE A 4 0.36 8.16 1.91
CA ILE A 4 -0.29 6.91 1.51
C ILE A 4 -0.79 7.08 0.09
N LEU A 5 -0.48 6.13 -0.79
CA LEU A 5 -1.01 6.13 -2.15
C LEU A 5 -2.14 5.12 -2.21
N VAL A 6 -3.32 5.56 -2.66
CA VAL A 6 -4.47 4.70 -2.82
C VAL A 6 -4.77 4.58 -4.30
N CYS A 7 -4.80 3.37 -4.82
CA CYS A 7 -5.00 3.12 -6.24
C CYS A 7 -6.15 2.13 -6.46
N ASP A 8 -7.21 2.59 -7.11
CA ASP A 8 -8.38 1.78 -7.40
C ASP A 8 -9.12 2.49 -8.53
N ASP A 9 -9.68 1.75 -9.49
CA ASP A 9 -10.40 2.37 -10.59
C ASP A 9 -11.79 2.86 -10.19
N GLU A 10 -12.28 2.49 -9.00
CA GLU A 10 -13.54 2.98 -8.50
C GLU A 10 -13.29 4.23 -7.65
N LYS A 11 -13.64 5.40 -8.18
CA LYS A 11 -13.40 6.66 -7.49
C LYS A 11 -14.03 6.71 -6.11
N GLU A 12 -15.21 6.09 -5.96
CA GLU A 12 -15.90 6.10 -4.69
C GLU A 12 -15.11 5.40 -3.60
N ILE A 13 -14.41 4.31 -3.96
CA ILE A 13 -13.57 3.59 -3.03
C ILE A 13 -12.37 4.46 -2.64
N VAL A 14 -11.72 5.08 -3.62
CA VAL A 14 -10.57 5.94 -3.36
C VAL A 14 -10.95 7.10 -2.45
N ASP A 15 -12.08 7.73 -2.73
CA ASP A 15 -12.54 8.87 -1.92
C ASP A 15 -12.89 8.45 -0.51
N ALA A 16 -13.54 7.29 -0.34
CA ALA A 16 -13.88 6.79 0.99
C ALA A 16 -12.63 6.47 1.80
N VAL A 17 -11.66 5.80 1.19
CA VAL A 17 -10.41 5.47 1.87
C VAL A 17 -9.67 6.76 2.26
N GLU A 18 -9.66 7.74 1.37
CA GLU A 18 -9.02 9.01 1.64
C GLU A 18 -9.59 9.66 2.90
N ILE A 19 -10.92 9.68 3.04
CA ILE A 19 -11.56 10.30 4.19
C ILE A 19 -11.08 9.66 5.50
N TYR A 20 -11.10 8.33 5.56
CA TYR A 20 -10.70 7.64 6.78
C TYR A 20 -9.22 7.82 7.10
N LEU A 21 -8.36 7.82 6.09
CA LEU A 21 -6.93 7.98 6.33
C LEU A 21 -6.57 9.42 6.71
N MET A 22 -7.24 10.39 6.11
CA MET A 22 -7.00 11.78 6.48
C MET A 22 -7.41 12.07 7.92
N GLN A 23 -8.41 11.39 8.45
CA GLN A 23 -8.80 11.52 9.84
C GLN A 23 -7.68 11.08 10.78
N GLU A 24 -6.78 10.22 10.30
CA GLU A 24 -5.66 9.75 11.10
C GLU A 24 -4.41 10.61 10.90
N GLY A 25 -4.52 11.68 10.13
CA GLY A 25 -3.37 12.57 9.92
C GLY A 25 -2.47 12.21 8.76
N TYR A 26 -2.85 11.23 7.95
CA TYR A 26 -2.04 10.85 6.79
C TYR A 26 -2.32 11.75 5.59
N HIS A 27 -1.30 11.93 4.76
CA HIS A 27 -1.46 12.62 3.49
C HIS A 27 -1.76 11.55 2.44
N VAL A 28 -2.83 11.74 1.66
CA VAL A 28 -3.28 10.72 0.71
C VAL A 28 -3.12 11.18 -0.72
N PHE A 29 -2.45 10.36 -1.52
CA PHE A 29 -2.35 10.55 -2.96
C PHE A 29 -3.30 9.54 -3.62
N LYS A 30 -3.92 9.93 -4.72
CA LYS A 30 -4.95 9.11 -5.37
C LYS A 30 -4.55 8.77 -6.79
N ALA A 31 -4.73 7.51 -7.15
CA ALA A 31 -4.51 7.03 -8.52
C ALA A 31 -5.68 6.14 -8.90
N TYR A 32 -5.98 6.10 -10.18
CA TYR A 32 -7.13 5.36 -10.66
C TYR A 32 -6.75 4.23 -11.62
N ASP A 33 -5.47 4.07 -11.89
CA ASP A 33 -4.96 2.93 -12.63
C ASP A 33 -3.49 2.73 -12.29
N GLY A 34 -2.91 1.64 -12.79
CA GLY A 34 -1.52 1.29 -12.46
C GLY A 34 -0.51 2.29 -12.98
N LYS A 35 -0.77 2.90 -14.13
CA LYS A 35 0.16 3.87 -14.69
C LYS A 35 0.23 5.12 -13.83
N GLN A 36 -0.92 5.58 -13.36
CA GLN A 36 -0.96 6.73 -12.46
C GLN A 36 -0.24 6.43 -11.16
N ALA A 37 -0.44 5.21 -10.63
CA ALA A 37 0.22 4.81 -9.40
C ALA A 37 1.74 4.82 -9.57
N LEU A 38 2.25 4.26 -10.66
CA LEU A 38 3.68 4.25 -10.92
C LEU A 38 4.24 5.65 -11.09
N GLN A 39 3.50 6.53 -11.72
CA GLN A 39 3.92 7.91 -11.90
C GLN A 39 4.04 8.63 -10.57
N ILE A 40 3.05 8.46 -9.70
CA ILE A 40 3.07 9.09 -8.38
C ILE A 40 4.22 8.51 -7.55
N MET A 41 4.49 7.21 -7.65
CA MET A 41 5.61 6.61 -6.95
C MET A 41 6.95 7.23 -7.36
N LYS A 42 7.06 7.68 -8.61
CA LYS A 42 8.28 8.34 -9.08
C LYS A 42 8.38 9.78 -8.61
N GLU A 43 7.25 10.46 -8.51
CA GLU A 43 7.23 11.88 -8.21
C GLU A 43 7.19 12.22 -6.73
N GLU A 44 6.61 11.35 -5.93
CA GLU A 44 6.36 11.62 -4.52
C GLU A 44 6.98 10.55 -3.64
N THR A 45 7.28 10.91 -2.40
CA THR A 45 7.74 9.93 -1.43
C THR A 45 6.52 9.25 -0.82
N ILE A 46 6.34 7.98 -1.13
CA ILE A 46 5.20 7.21 -0.66
C ILE A 46 5.67 6.21 0.39
N HIS A 47 4.95 6.12 1.51
CA HIS A 47 5.31 5.25 2.62
C HIS A 47 4.49 3.98 2.68
N LEU A 48 3.34 3.95 2.03
CA LEU A 48 2.48 2.77 1.98
C LEU A 48 1.55 2.87 0.79
N LEU A 49 1.28 1.74 0.15
CA LEU A 49 0.39 1.67 -1.02
C LEU A 49 -0.81 0.79 -0.70
N ILE A 50 -2.02 1.27 -1.02
CA ILE A 50 -3.24 0.48 -1.01
C ILE A 50 -3.65 0.33 -2.47
N LEU A 51 -3.79 -0.91 -2.94
CA LEU A 51 -3.88 -1.16 -4.37
C LEU A 51 -4.90 -2.25 -4.69
N ASP A 52 -5.80 -1.97 -5.63
CA ASP A 52 -6.73 -2.98 -6.14
C ASP A 52 -5.99 -3.86 -7.14
N LEU A 53 -6.17 -5.18 -7.04
CA LEU A 53 -5.53 -6.11 -7.98
C LEU A 53 -6.16 -6.06 -9.35
N MET A 54 -7.47 -5.84 -9.41
CA MET A 54 -8.22 -5.96 -10.66
C MET A 54 -8.58 -4.59 -11.21
N MET A 55 -7.72 -4.05 -12.05
CA MET A 55 -7.95 -2.76 -12.69
C MET A 55 -7.71 -2.89 -14.19
N PRO A 56 -8.37 -2.06 -15.01
CA PRO A 56 -8.14 -2.10 -16.46
C PRO A 56 -6.73 -1.58 -16.80
N GLY A 57 -6.22 -1.99 -17.92
CA GLY A 57 -4.89 -1.59 -18.38
C GLY A 57 -3.82 -2.31 -17.58
N MET A 58 -2.92 -1.54 -16.98
CA MET A 58 -1.92 -2.13 -16.09
C MET A 58 -2.63 -2.50 -14.79
N ASP A 59 -2.82 -3.77 -14.55
CA ASP A 59 -3.54 -4.24 -13.37
C ASP A 59 -2.68 -4.18 -12.11
N GLY A 60 -3.30 -4.47 -10.97
CA GLY A 60 -2.63 -4.38 -9.69
C GLY A 60 -1.49 -5.36 -9.53
N ILE A 61 -1.56 -6.51 -10.21
CA ILE A 61 -0.47 -7.50 -10.16
C ILE A 61 0.78 -6.92 -10.81
N HIS A 62 0.64 -6.39 -12.02
CA HIS A 62 1.78 -5.81 -12.74
C HIS A 62 2.32 -4.59 -11.99
N ALA A 63 1.45 -3.74 -11.45
CA ALA A 63 1.88 -2.58 -10.70
C ALA A 63 2.67 -2.99 -9.46
N THR A 64 2.21 -4.01 -8.73
CA THR A 64 2.91 -4.51 -7.55
C THR A 64 4.31 -5.01 -7.92
N LEU A 65 4.41 -5.81 -8.97
CA LEU A 65 5.71 -6.34 -9.40
C LEU A 65 6.67 -5.22 -9.79
N LYS A 66 6.18 -4.22 -10.51
CA LYS A 66 7.01 -3.09 -10.91
C LYS A 66 7.49 -2.29 -9.71
N ILE A 67 6.60 -2.03 -8.75
CA ILE A 67 6.94 -1.26 -7.56
C ILE A 67 7.98 -2.01 -6.74
N ARG A 68 7.83 -3.33 -6.62
CA ARG A 68 8.77 -4.14 -5.85
C ARG A 68 10.17 -4.18 -6.44
N GLU A 69 10.33 -3.88 -7.72
CA GLU A 69 11.66 -3.80 -8.31
C GLU A 69 12.47 -2.66 -7.70
N GLU A 70 11.81 -1.61 -7.22
CA GLU A 70 12.51 -0.43 -6.75
C GLU A 70 12.18 -0.01 -5.32
N SER A 71 11.23 -0.64 -4.68
CA SER A 71 10.77 -0.19 -3.36
C SER A 71 10.34 -1.35 -2.48
N SER A 72 10.57 -1.20 -1.18
CA SER A 72 10.15 -2.20 -0.20
C SER A 72 9.02 -1.67 0.69
N ILE A 73 8.34 -0.60 0.29
CA ILE A 73 7.25 -0.05 1.09
C ILE A 73 6.15 -1.09 1.27
N PRO A 74 5.40 -1.03 2.38
CA PRO A 74 4.30 -1.96 2.57
C PRO A 74 3.20 -1.75 1.54
N ILE A 75 2.64 -2.85 1.05
CA ILE A 75 1.57 -2.83 0.07
C ILE A 75 0.40 -3.64 0.63
N ILE A 76 -0.76 -3.01 0.71
CA ILE A 76 -1.99 -3.66 1.12
C ILE A 76 -2.87 -3.80 -0.12
N ILE A 77 -3.24 -5.03 -0.46
CA ILE A 77 -4.14 -5.29 -1.57
C ILE A 77 -5.58 -5.12 -1.08
N LEU A 78 -6.38 -4.36 -1.84
CA LEU A 78 -7.79 -4.16 -1.53
C LEU A 78 -8.57 -4.64 -2.73
N SER A 79 -9.30 -5.73 -2.62
CA SER A 79 -9.94 -6.34 -3.77
C SER A 79 -11.26 -7.02 -3.40
N ALA A 80 -12.17 -7.09 -4.38
CA ALA A 80 -13.42 -7.81 -4.22
C ALA A 80 -13.22 -9.33 -4.23
N LYS A 81 -12.05 -9.80 -4.68
CA LYS A 81 -11.74 -11.22 -4.71
C LYS A 81 -11.42 -11.71 -3.32
N SER A 82 -12.17 -12.69 -2.84
CA SER A 82 -11.98 -13.18 -1.48
C SER A 82 -11.55 -14.64 -1.42
N GLN A 83 -11.33 -15.28 -2.56
CA GLN A 83 -10.92 -16.67 -2.58
C GLN A 83 -9.48 -16.80 -2.10
N ASP A 84 -9.17 -17.90 -1.43
CA ASP A 84 -7.85 -18.11 -0.89
C ASP A 84 -6.76 -18.05 -1.96
N SER A 85 -7.03 -18.58 -3.16
CA SER A 85 -6.05 -18.54 -4.23
C SER A 85 -5.69 -17.11 -4.63
N ASP A 86 -6.66 -16.18 -4.59
CA ASP A 86 -6.41 -14.79 -4.93
C ASP A 86 -5.60 -14.10 -3.85
N LYS A 87 -5.85 -14.44 -2.58
CA LYS A 87 -5.07 -13.89 -1.47
C LYS A 87 -3.63 -14.38 -1.53
N ILE A 88 -3.45 -15.68 -1.83
CA ILE A 88 -2.11 -16.24 -1.95
C ILE A 88 -1.36 -15.58 -3.09
N LEU A 89 -2.01 -15.35 -4.22
CA LEU A 89 -1.37 -14.69 -5.35
C LEU A 89 -0.93 -13.27 -4.96
N GLY A 90 -1.82 -12.51 -4.30
CA GLY A 90 -1.48 -11.15 -3.89
C GLY A 90 -0.26 -11.11 -2.97
N LEU A 91 -0.20 -12.02 -2.02
CA LEU A 91 0.93 -12.08 -1.09
C LEU A 91 2.20 -12.57 -1.78
N ASN A 92 2.08 -13.52 -2.70
CA ASN A 92 3.25 -14.06 -3.41
C ASN A 92 3.90 -13.05 -4.34
N ILE A 93 3.16 -12.07 -4.87
CA ILE A 93 3.75 -11.06 -5.72
C ILE A 93 4.37 -9.92 -4.93
N GLY A 94 4.36 -10.02 -3.60
CA GLY A 94 5.05 -9.05 -2.75
C GLY A 94 4.18 -8.15 -1.90
N ALA A 95 2.87 -8.39 -1.85
CA ALA A 95 2.01 -7.61 -0.96
C ALA A 95 2.20 -8.06 0.49
N ASP A 96 2.01 -7.12 1.39
CA ASP A 96 2.21 -7.38 2.82
C ASP A 96 0.90 -7.72 3.52
N ASP A 97 -0.23 -7.38 2.94
CA ASP A 97 -1.52 -7.62 3.55
C ASP A 97 -2.61 -7.64 2.47
N TYR A 98 -3.78 -8.12 2.82
CA TYR A 98 -4.88 -8.27 1.87
C TYR A 98 -6.18 -7.95 2.59
N VAL A 99 -6.98 -7.03 2.05
CA VAL A 99 -8.26 -6.66 2.60
C VAL A 99 -9.34 -6.87 1.54
N THR A 100 -10.42 -7.56 1.92
CA THR A 100 -11.50 -7.89 0.99
C THR A 100 -12.55 -6.79 0.98
N LYS A 101 -13.02 -6.42 -0.19
CA LYS A 101 -14.17 -5.52 -0.33
C LYS A 101 -15.46 -6.30 -0.15
N PRO A 102 -16.52 -5.72 0.43
CA PRO A 102 -16.53 -4.41 1.05
C PRO A 102 -15.72 -4.43 2.35
N PHE A 103 -14.93 -3.40 2.57
CA PHE A 103 -14.03 -3.40 3.70
C PHE A 103 -14.63 -2.67 4.89
N ASN A 104 -14.17 -3.03 6.08
CA ASN A 104 -14.49 -2.30 7.30
C ASN A 104 -13.47 -1.18 7.44
N PRO A 105 -13.90 0.09 7.47
CA PRO A 105 -12.96 1.21 7.54
C PRO A 105 -12.03 1.15 8.75
N LEU A 106 -12.53 0.69 9.90
CA LEU A 106 -11.70 0.59 11.10
C LEU A 106 -10.64 -0.48 10.94
N GLU A 107 -11.00 -1.60 10.28
CA GLU A 107 -10.04 -2.65 10.01
C GLU A 107 -8.96 -2.16 9.06
N LEU A 108 -9.34 -1.46 8.00
CA LEU A 108 -8.37 -0.95 7.03
C LEU A 108 -7.39 0.01 7.71
N VAL A 109 -7.89 0.93 8.50
CA VAL A 109 -7.03 1.88 9.23
C VAL A 109 -6.09 1.14 10.16
N ALA A 110 -6.59 0.12 10.88
CA ALA A 110 -5.74 -0.65 11.79
C ALA A 110 -4.62 -1.37 11.03
N ARG A 111 -4.91 -1.90 9.85
CA ARG A 111 -3.89 -2.57 9.04
C ARG A 111 -2.86 -1.58 8.50
N VAL A 112 -3.30 -0.40 8.09
CA VAL A 112 -2.38 0.65 7.64
C VAL A 112 -1.42 1.02 8.76
N LYS A 113 -1.95 1.26 9.96
CA LYS A 113 -1.12 1.61 11.10
C LYS A 113 -0.13 0.49 11.44
N SER A 114 -0.60 -0.74 11.41
CA SER A 114 0.23 -1.90 11.70
C SER A 114 1.37 -2.05 10.70
N GLN A 115 1.08 -1.90 9.42
CA GLN A 115 2.09 -2.04 8.38
C GLN A 115 3.11 -0.91 8.44
N LEU A 116 2.67 0.33 8.69
CA LEU A 116 3.58 1.45 8.82
C LEU A 116 4.51 1.26 10.01
N ARG A 117 3.98 0.78 11.14
CA ARG A 117 4.77 0.56 12.33
C ARG A 117 5.83 -0.52 12.08
N ARG A 118 5.44 -1.63 11.45
CA ARG A 118 6.37 -2.71 11.16
C ARG A 118 7.47 -2.25 10.22
N TYR A 119 7.10 -1.55 9.16
CA TYR A 119 8.06 -1.08 8.17
C TYR A 119 9.06 -0.12 8.80
N THR A 120 8.57 0.82 9.59
CA THR A 120 9.42 1.81 10.26
C THR A 120 10.35 1.13 11.27
N THR A 121 9.82 0.19 12.05
CA THR A 121 10.62 -0.51 13.05
C THR A 121 11.72 -1.35 12.39
N LEU A 122 11.39 -2.08 11.34
CA LEU A 122 12.37 -2.89 10.63
C LEU A 122 13.44 -2.00 9.97
N GLY A 123 13.02 -0.88 9.39
CA GLY A 123 13.96 0.07 8.81
C GLY A 123 14.92 0.64 9.85
N THR A 124 14.40 0.97 11.01
CA THR A 124 15.23 1.49 12.10
C THR A 124 16.23 0.44 12.57
N ILE A 125 15.79 -0.80 12.70
CA ILE A 125 16.68 -1.88 13.12
C ILE A 125 17.79 -2.08 12.08
N GLN A 126 17.46 -2.06 10.81
CA GLN A 126 18.45 -2.23 9.76
C GLN A 126 19.46 -1.08 9.77
N GLU A 127 19.00 0.12 9.94
CA GLU A 127 19.90 1.27 10.01
C GLU A 127 20.86 1.12 11.18
N ALA A 128 20.37 0.72 12.33
CA ALA A 128 21.22 0.51 13.50
C ALA A 128 22.27 -0.55 13.23
N LYS A 129 21.92 -1.62 12.55
CA LYS A 129 22.87 -2.68 12.24
C LYS A 129 23.95 -2.20 11.27
N GLU A 130 23.52 -1.44 10.26
CA GLU A 130 24.48 -0.99 9.28
C GLU A 130 25.44 0.04 9.84
N GLU A 131 24.96 0.90 10.64
CA GLU A 131 25.82 1.92 11.14
C GLU A 131 26.40 1.51 12.41
N GLU A 132 26.13 0.42 12.90
CA GLU A 132 26.57 -0.10 13.97
C GLU A 132 27.25 0.58 14.68
N HIS A 133 26.81 1.09 15.08
CA HIS A 133 27.43 1.78 15.55
C HIS A 133 26.93 3.00 15.51
N VAL A 134 26.03 3.27 15.03
CA VAL A 134 25.67 4.47 14.91
C VAL A 134 24.48 4.79 15.19
N TYR A 135 23.76 4.55 15.38
CA TYR A 135 22.78 5.16 15.48
C TYR A 135 21.65 4.92 15.74
N HIS A 136 21.10 5.37 16.01
CA HIS A 136 20.14 5.91 16.47
C HIS A 136 19.52 5.56 17.38
#